data_53951ba2497472189297c2ec319c260c
#
_entry.id   53951ba2497472189297c2ec319c260c
#
_cell.length_a   1.000
_cell.length_b   1.000
_cell.length_c   1.000
_cell.angle_alpha   90.00
_cell.angle_beta   90.00
_cell.angle_gamma   90.00
#
_symmetry.space_group_name_H-M   'P 1'
#
loop_
_entity.id
_entity.type
_entity.pdbx_description
1 polymer ?
#
loop_
_entity_poly.entity_id
_entity_poly.type
_entity_poly.pdbx_seq_one_letter_code
_entity_poly.pdbx_strand_id
1 'polypeptide(L)'
;MGAAGQATGYEIEQSCRFAVEDDPTLTRTFATPTNRRIYTLSAWVKTCDQNGGSILEHNTTGGVTWANITIGNRVDFFDYSSGSARIDLRTTALFHDHSAWYHLVVGVDTTQSTDTNRVKIYVNGVQQTSFGTATYPSQNFDGHLNSAVAHLIGDGTNGKLNGYLAENHFIDGQQLTPASFGETNSQGVWVPIKYTGGSYGNNGYYLAFQDSSSLGDDTSGEGHDWTANNLAAADQVTDSPTNNMPVLNPLSKGTGTLSDGNLEYTGVSGNWSNARLTLLVPDTGKWALRMKSADSYQQILVGLCA
;
A
#
# COMPACT_ATOMS: atom_id res chain seq x y z
N MET A 1 -8.30 -15.90 14.34
CA MET A 1 -9.38 -15.80 13.38
C MET A 1 -8.98 -14.74 12.37
N GLY A 2 -8.55 -15.14 11.19
CA GLY A 2 -8.75 -14.28 10.05
C GLY A 2 -10.25 -14.14 9.93
N ALA A 3 -10.84 -13.15 10.59
CA ALA A 3 -12.16 -12.72 10.25
C ALA A 3 -12.00 -12.20 8.82
N ALA A 4 -12.39 -13.00 7.83
CA ALA A 4 -13.02 -12.42 6.69
C ALA A 4 -14.05 -11.47 7.29
N GLY A 5 -13.75 -10.16 7.30
CA GLY A 5 -14.72 -9.16 7.69
C GLY A 5 -15.93 -9.52 6.84
N GLN A 6 -17.09 -9.75 7.45
CA GLN A 6 -18.27 -9.99 6.63
C GLN A 6 -18.42 -8.74 5.78
N ALA A 7 -18.19 -8.93 4.48
CA ALA A 7 -18.23 -7.86 3.52
C ALA A 7 -19.58 -7.16 3.63
N THR A 8 -19.55 -5.86 3.54
CA THR A 8 -20.73 -4.99 3.35
C THR A 8 -21.43 -5.27 2.02
N GLY A 9 -21.08 -6.36 1.35
CA GLY A 9 -21.48 -6.71 -0.01
C GLY A 9 -20.49 -6.25 -1.08
N TYR A 10 -19.44 -5.50 -0.73
CA TYR A 10 -18.33 -5.18 -1.63
C TYR A 10 -17.12 -6.05 -1.30
N GLU A 11 -16.72 -6.87 -2.26
CA GLU A 11 -15.59 -7.79 -2.15
C GLU A 11 -14.46 -7.31 -3.05
N ILE A 12 -13.25 -7.31 -2.51
CA ILE A 12 -12.00 -7.10 -3.25
C ILE A 12 -11.43 -8.49 -3.52
N GLU A 13 -11.49 -8.93 -4.76
CA GLU A 13 -11.12 -10.30 -5.13
C GLU A 13 -9.61 -10.49 -5.29
N GLN A 14 -8.89 -9.43 -5.68
CA GLN A 14 -7.47 -9.48 -5.99
C GLN A 14 -6.70 -8.32 -5.39
N SER A 15 -5.40 -8.54 -5.26
CA SER A 15 -4.38 -7.52 -5.04
C SER A 15 -3.18 -7.75 -5.95
N CYS A 16 -2.29 -6.76 -6.02
CA CYS A 16 -1.00 -6.88 -6.69
C CYS A 16 0.10 -7.01 -5.64
N ARG A 17 0.93 -8.06 -5.78
CA ARG A 17 2.11 -8.29 -4.96
C ARG A 17 3.30 -7.52 -5.54
N PHE A 18 4.00 -6.82 -4.66
CA PHE A 18 5.28 -6.17 -4.94
C PHE A 18 6.37 -6.90 -4.14
N ALA A 19 7.04 -7.85 -4.78
CA ALA A 19 8.14 -8.59 -4.20
C ALA A 19 9.44 -7.82 -4.46
N VAL A 20 10.04 -7.23 -3.43
CA VAL A 20 11.15 -6.26 -3.56
C VAL A 20 12.35 -6.80 -4.31
N GLU A 21 12.58 -8.11 -4.27
CA GLU A 21 13.66 -8.80 -4.97
C GLU A 21 13.55 -8.76 -6.50
N ASP A 22 12.34 -8.62 -7.03
CA ASP A 22 12.05 -8.55 -8.46
C ASP A 22 12.08 -7.11 -9.01
N ASP A 23 12.22 -6.11 -8.13
CA ASP A 23 12.22 -4.69 -8.49
C ASP A 23 10.94 -4.23 -9.23
N PRO A 24 9.74 -4.56 -8.72
CA PRO A 24 8.49 -4.30 -9.41
C PRO A 24 8.10 -2.83 -9.30
N THR A 25 7.67 -2.24 -10.42
CA THR A 25 7.17 -0.86 -10.44
C THR A 25 6.02 -0.69 -11.41
N LEU A 26 5.15 0.28 -11.10
CA LEU A 26 4.23 0.87 -12.06
C LEU A 26 4.67 2.30 -12.34
N THR A 27 4.73 2.67 -13.62
CA THR A 27 5.18 4.00 -14.03
C THR A 27 4.15 4.69 -14.91
N ARG A 28 3.94 5.99 -14.70
CA ARG A 28 3.08 6.81 -15.54
C ARG A 28 3.52 8.27 -15.52
N THR A 29 3.46 8.95 -16.65
CA THR A 29 3.62 10.41 -16.72
C THR A 29 2.26 11.06 -16.59
N PHE A 30 2.06 11.86 -15.54
CA PHE A 30 0.84 12.63 -15.35
C PHE A 30 0.74 13.77 -16.35
N ALA A 31 -0.49 14.13 -16.72
CA ALA A 31 -0.81 15.31 -17.52
C ALA A 31 -0.98 16.56 -16.63
N THR A 32 -1.44 17.67 -17.23
CA THR A 32 -1.84 18.84 -16.45
C THR A 32 -3.00 18.47 -15.52
N PRO A 33 -2.85 18.66 -14.21
CA PRO A 33 -3.88 18.26 -13.25
C PRO A 33 -5.14 19.10 -13.36
N THR A 34 -6.27 18.53 -12.93
CA THR A 34 -7.52 19.28 -12.69
C THR A 34 -7.28 20.37 -11.66
N ASN A 35 -6.66 20.00 -10.54
CA ASN A 35 -6.21 20.97 -9.54
C ASN A 35 -4.97 20.46 -8.79
N ARG A 36 -3.81 21.04 -9.09
CA ARG A 36 -2.53 20.65 -8.48
C ARG A 36 -2.52 20.70 -6.95
N ARG A 37 -3.39 21.51 -6.35
CA ARG A 37 -3.46 21.78 -4.91
C ARG A 37 -4.42 20.88 -4.17
N ILE A 38 -5.30 20.19 -4.90
CA ILE A 38 -6.37 19.40 -4.30
C ILE A 38 -6.39 18.01 -4.91
N TYR A 39 -6.20 16.97 -4.07
CA TYR A 39 -6.25 15.58 -4.50
C TYR A 39 -6.39 14.63 -3.32
N THR A 40 -6.72 13.38 -3.61
CA THR A 40 -6.77 12.30 -2.62
C THR A 40 -6.10 11.06 -3.17
N LEU A 41 -5.23 10.45 -2.37
CA LEU A 41 -4.76 9.06 -2.56
C LEU A 41 -5.49 8.16 -1.57
N SER A 42 -5.99 7.03 -2.03
CA SER A 42 -6.56 5.96 -1.21
C SER A 42 -6.02 4.62 -1.68
N ALA A 43 -5.52 3.80 -0.76
CA ALA A 43 -5.02 2.47 -1.09
C ALA A 43 -5.17 1.52 0.11
N TRP A 44 -5.44 0.26 -0.17
CA TRP A 44 -5.26 -0.82 0.80
C TRP A 44 -3.87 -1.41 0.64
N VAL A 45 -3.17 -1.55 1.75
CA VAL A 45 -1.77 -1.98 1.78
C VAL A 45 -1.57 -3.04 2.85
N LYS A 46 -0.83 -4.11 2.49
CA LYS A 46 -0.30 -5.09 3.44
C LYS A 46 1.21 -5.12 3.27
N THR A 47 1.96 -4.80 4.32
CA THR A 47 3.42 -4.74 4.26
C THR A 47 4.05 -6.08 4.62
N CYS A 48 5.16 -6.43 3.97
CA CYS A 48 5.93 -7.65 4.24
C CYS A 48 7.14 -7.40 5.16
N ASP A 49 7.52 -6.15 5.36
CA ASP A 49 8.61 -5.76 6.25
C ASP A 49 8.37 -4.38 6.87
N GLN A 50 9.31 -3.93 7.72
CA GLN A 50 9.20 -2.67 8.44
C GLN A 50 9.79 -1.46 7.69
N ASN A 51 10.44 -1.67 6.55
CA ASN A 51 11.18 -0.60 5.88
C ASN A 51 10.26 0.39 5.18
N GLY A 52 9.05 -0.06 4.89
CA GLY A 52 8.08 0.73 4.15
C GLY A 52 8.36 0.76 2.66
N GLY A 53 7.43 1.34 1.91
CA GLY A 53 7.58 1.48 0.48
C GLY A 53 6.68 2.55 -0.08
N SER A 54 7.05 3.06 -1.24
CA SER A 54 6.32 4.12 -1.93
C SER A 54 5.01 3.61 -2.51
N ILE A 55 3.90 4.19 -2.03
CA ILE A 55 2.56 3.98 -2.58
C ILE A 55 2.34 4.89 -3.79
N LEU A 56 2.92 6.07 -3.77
CA LEU A 56 3.00 6.99 -4.89
C LEU A 56 4.22 7.88 -4.71
N GLU A 57 5.03 8.00 -5.74
CA GLU A 57 6.21 8.86 -5.74
C GLU A 57 6.32 9.66 -7.03
N HIS A 58 6.85 10.85 -6.90
CA HIS A 58 7.46 11.65 -7.96
C HIS A 58 8.90 11.94 -7.62
N ASN A 59 9.81 11.68 -8.55
CA ASN A 59 11.22 12.00 -8.40
C ASN A 59 11.78 12.55 -9.72
N THR A 60 12.41 13.75 -9.65
CA THR A 60 13.16 14.27 -10.79
C THR A 60 14.57 13.71 -10.83
N THR A 61 15.08 13.47 -12.02
CA THR A 61 16.51 13.13 -12.23
C THR A 61 17.40 14.10 -11.48
N GLY A 62 18.23 13.59 -10.56
CA GLY A 62 19.15 14.38 -9.74
C GLY A 62 18.61 14.79 -8.37
N GLY A 63 17.42 14.34 -7.96
CA GLY A 63 16.92 14.52 -6.58
C GLY A 63 16.63 15.96 -6.16
N VAL A 64 16.47 16.87 -7.10
CA VAL A 64 16.24 18.32 -6.82
C VAL A 64 14.81 18.56 -6.32
N THR A 65 13.88 17.72 -6.77
CA THR A 65 12.48 17.78 -6.41
C THR A 65 11.95 16.35 -6.32
N TRP A 66 11.36 16.00 -5.20
CA TRP A 66 10.75 14.69 -5.00
C TRP A 66 9.63 14.77 -3.98
N ALA A 67 8.63 13.93 -4.14
CA ALA A 67 7.53 13.81 -3.22
C ALA A 67 7.05 12.35 -3.18
N ASN A 68 6.74 11.85 -2.00
CA ASN A 68 6.21 10.50 -1.85
C ASN A 68 5.25 10.37 -0.68
N ILE A 69 4.40 9.35 -0.78
CA ILE A 69 3.62 8.81 0.31
C ILE A 69 4.06 7.37 0.51
N THR A 70 4.51 7.04 1.72
CA THR A 70 5.01 5.72 2.08
C THR A 70 4.26 5.15 3.29
N ILE A 71 4.19 3.83 3.36
CA ILE A 71 3.77 3.10 4.54
C ILE A 71 4.76 1.98 4.84
N GLY A 72 5.11 1.84 6.12
CA GLY A 72 5.97 0.82 6.65
C GLY A 72 5.73 0.76 8.15
N ASN A 73 6.78 0.96 8.97
CA ASN A 73 6.59 1.14 10.42
C ASN A 73 5.58 2.24 10.76
N ARG A 74 5.51 3.27 9.94
CA ARG A 74 4.61 4.42 10.07
C ARG A 74 4.20 4.90 8.68
N VAL A 75 3.32 5.88 8.62
CA VAL A 75 3.02 6.60 7.38
C VAL A 75 3.84 7.87 7.34
N ASP A 76 4.54 8.07 6.23
CA ASP A 76 5.27 9.30 5.93
C ASP A 76 4.71 9.93 4.64
N PHE A 77 4.44 11.23 4.67
CA PHE A 77 4.21 12.03 3.49
C PHE A 77 5.27 13.11 3.41
N PHE A 78 6.02 13.11 2.33
CA PHE A 78 7.12 14.02 2.11
C PHE A 78 7.01 14.71 0.75
N ASP A 79 7.30 16.01 0.70
CA ASP A 79 7.45 16.80 -0.52
C ASP A 79 8.62 17.75 -0.33
N TYR A 80 9.63 17.62 -1.19
CA TYR A 80 10.88 18.35 -1.11
C TYR A 80 11.15 19.13 -2.38
N SER A 81 11.53 20.39 -2.24
CA SER A 81 11.93 21.24 -3.36
C SER A 81 12.78 22.40 -2.89
N SER A 82 13.62 22.91 -3.79
CA SER A 82 14.47 24.08 -3.54
C SER A 82 15.26 24.00 -2.24
N GLY A 83 15.83 22.82 -1.94
CA GLY A 83 16.71 22.61 -0.80
C GLY A 83 16.01 22.43 0.55
N SER A 84 14.67 22.30 0.61
CA SER A 84 13.94 22.12 1.86
C SER A 84 12.67 21.28 1.72
N ALA A 85 12.26 20.65 2.82
CA ALA A 85 10.97 19.97 2.92
C ALA A 85 9.85 21.03 2.89
N ARG A 86 8.87 20.80 2.03
CA ARG A 86 7.62 21.57 1.93
C ARG A 86 6.49 20.90 2.68
N ILE A 87 6.50 19.57 2.64
CA ILE A 87 5.69 18.71 3.47
C ILE A 87 6.64 17.71 4.12
N ASP A 88 6.55 17.51 5.42
CA ASP A 88 7.20 16.42 6.15
C ASP A 88 6.28 16.03 7.31
N LEU A 89 5.40 15.07 7.07
CA LEU A 89 4.45 14.54 8.03
C LEU A 89 4.76 13.08 8.28
N ARG A 90 5.16 12.76 9.51
CA ARG A 90 5.54 11.41 9.94
C ARG A 90 4.73 11.01 11.14
N THR A 91 3.84 10.05 11.00
CA THR A 91 2.97 9.61 12.10
C THR A 91 3.79 9.08 13.27
N THR A 92 3.29 9.28 14.51
CA THR A 92 3.81 8.58 15.70
C THR A 92 3.21 7.19 15.86
N ALA A 93 2.02 6.97 15.30
CA ALA A 93 1.42 5.64 15.25
C ALA A 93 2.28 4.70 14.41
N LEU A 94 2.40 3.45 14.88
CA LEU A 94 3.21 2.41 14.26
C LEU A 94 2.30 1.31 13.71
N PHE A 95 2.64 0.81 12.52
CA PHE A 95 1.87 -0.18 11.76
C PHE A 95 2.73 -1.43 11.54
N HIS A 96 2.92 -2.23 12.59
CA HIS A 96 3.84 -3.38 12.63
C HIS A 96 3.16 -4.73 12.39
N ASP A 97 1.84 -4.75 12.21
CA ASP A 97 1.14 -6.00 11.98
C ASP A 97 1.17 -6.36 10.49
N HIS A 98 2.14 -7.17 10.11
CA HIS A 98 2.29 -7.68 8.75
C HIS A 98 1.24 -8.74 8.38
N SER A 99 0.32 -9.09 9.29
CA SER A 99 -0.84 -9.90 8.98
C SER A 99 -2.05 -9.09 8.53
N ALA A 100 -2.03 -7.78 8.78
CA ALA A 100 -3.17 -6.89 8.57
C ALA A 100 -3.07 -6.14 7.24
N TRP A 101 -4.22 -5.94 6.62
CA TRP A 101 -4.41 -4.92 5.61
C TRP A 101 -4.70 -3.58 6.27
N TYR A 102 -4.01 -2.54 5.84
CA TYR A 102 -4.23 -1.16 6.26
C TYR A 102 -4.85 -0.35 5.13
N HIS A 103 -5.92 0.35 5.41
CA HIS A 103 -6.48 1.33 4.48
C HIS A 103 -5.85 2.68 4.73
N LEU A 104 -5.02 3.15 3.82
CA LEU A 104 -4.39 4.47 3.85
C LEU A 104 -5.20 5.44 2.99
N VAL A 105 -5.56 6.60 3.56
CA VAL A 105 -6.12 7.73 2.81
C VAL A 105 -5.33 8.98 3.13
N VAL A 106 -4.87 9.68 2.10
CA VAL A 106 -4.19 10.97 2.20
C VAL A 106 -4.95 11.99 1.37
N GLY A 107 -5.64 12.91 2.04
CA GLY A 107 -6.38 14.00 1.41
C GLY A 107 -5.59 15.32 1.48
N VAL A 108 -5.38 15.96 0.36
CA VAL A 108 -4.65 17.22 0.24
C VAL A 108 -5.57 18.32 -0.29
N ASP A 109 -5.56 19.46 0.37
CA ASP A 109 -6.11 20.75 -0.12
C ASP A 109 -5.29 21.91 0.45
N THR A 110 -4.28 22.32 -0.28
CA THR A 110 -3.38 23.39 0.18
C THR A 110 -4.02 24.77 0.17
N THR A 111 -5.24 24.94 -0.34
CA THR A 111 -5.96 26.21 -0.32
C THR A 111 -6.52 26.57 1.05
N GLN A 112 -6.59 25.59 1.97
CA GLN A 112 -7.11 25.76 3.30
C GLN A 112 -6.31 26.80 4.11
N SER A 113 -7.04 27.67 4.86
CA SER A 113 -6.40 28.70 5.70
C SER A 113 -5.64 28.06 6.88
N THR A 114 -6.22 27.05 7.50
CA THR A 114 -5.60 26.28 8.60
C THR A 114 -4.64 25.25 8.02
N ASP A 115 -3.40 25.25 8.46
CA ASP A 115 -2.34 24.39 7.94
C ASP A 115 -2.62 22.90 8.11
N THR A 116 -3.12 22.49 9.30
CA THR A 116 -3.49 21.09 9.58
C THR A 116 -4.66 20.57 8.75
N ASN A 117 -5.40 21.45 8.06
CA ASN A 117 -6.45 21.07 7.12
C ASN A 117 -5.92 20.88 5.69
N ARG A 118 -4.69 21.33 5.40
CA ARG A 118 -4.09 21.22 4.06
C ARG A 118 -3.69 19.81 3.70
N VAL A 119 -3.31 19.02 4.69
CA VAL A 119 -2.99 17.60 4.53
C VAL A 119 -3.60 16.81 5.67
N LYS A 120 -4.36 15.78 5.35
CA LYS A 120 -4.98 14.87 6.31
C LYS A 120 -4.61 13.44 5.96
N ILE A 121 -4.07 12.72 6.92
CA ILE A 121 -3.68 11.32 6.80
C ILE A 121 -4.63 10.49 7.66
N TYR A 122 -5.15 9.40 7.11
CA TYR A 122 -6.02 8.47 7.80
C TYR A 122 -5.51 7.05 7.61
N VAL A 123 -5.63 6.24 8.65
CA VAL A 123 -5.41 4.79 8.57
C VAL A 123 -6.63 4.09 9.16
N ASN A 124 -7.19 3.14 8.41
CA ASN A 124 -8.39 2.39 8.77
C ASN A 124 -9.55 3.31 9.25
N GLY A 125 -9.81 4.39 8.51
CA GLY A 125 -10.84 5.36 8.80
C GLY A 125 -10.51 6.38 9.89
N VAL A 126 -9.39 6.22 10.62
CA VAL A 126 -9.02 7.07 11.76
C VAL A 126 -7.99 8.12 11.33
N GLN A 127 -8.31 9.40 11.53
CA GLN A 127 -7.37 10.49 11.25
C GLN A 127 -6.16 10.43 12.17
N GLN A 128 -4.97 10.51 11.57
CA GLN A 128 -3.72 10.65 12.29
C GLN A 128 -3.50 12.13 12.63
N THR A 129 -3.42 12.45 13.91
CA THR A 129 -3.24 13.83 14.40
C THR A 129 -1.96 14.00 15.20
N SER A 130 -1.24 12.92 15.49
CA SER A 130 0.03 12.92 16.21
C SER A 130 1.16 12.58 15.25
N PHE A 131 2.11 13.50 15.13
CA PHE A 131 3.25 13.39 14.23
C PHE A 131 4.56 13.59 15.00
N GLY A 132 5.55 12.75 14.71
CA GLY A 132 6.92 12.95 15.20
C GLY A 132 7.63 14.08 14.47
N THR A 133 7.27 14.30 13.20
CA THR A 133 7.62 15.48 12.40
C THR A 133 6.34 16.00 11.76
N ALA A 134 6.12 17.32 11.80
CA ALA A 134 4.90 17.96 11.34
C ALA A 134 5.20 19.28 10.60
N THR A 135 5.70 19.18 9.38
CA THR A 135 5.83 20.34 8.48
C THR A 135 4.70 20.30 7.46
N TYR A 136 3.76 21.23 7.60
CA TYR A 136 2.65 21.41 6.66
C TYR A 136 3.02 22.38 5.54
N PRO A 137 2.46 22.20 4.31
CA PRO A 137 2.72 23.11 3.21
C PRO A 137 2.21 24.52 3.50
N SER A 138 2.80 25.54 2.86
CA SER A 138 2.22 26.87 2.86
C SER A 138 0.84 26.86 2.18
N GLN A 139 0.01 27.85 2.49
CA GLN A 139 -1.27 28.04 1.79
C GLN A 139 -1.02 28.25 0.29
N ASN A 140 -1.85 27.60 -0.52
CA ASN A 140 -1.75 27.60 -1.99
C ASN A 140 -0.46 27.00 -2.55
N PHE A 141 0.21 26.13 -1.81
CA PHE A 141 1.38 25.42 -2.30
C PHE A 141 1.00 24.48 -3.45
N ASP A 142 1.72 24.57 -4.54
CA ASP A 142 1.62 23.68 -5.70
C ASP A 142 2.53 22.46 -5.49
N GLY A 143 1.98 21.41 -4.88
CA GLY A 143 2.69 20.16 -4.55
C GLY A 143 3.18 19.40 -5.79
N HIS A 144 4.04 18.40 -5.56
CA HIS A 144 4.68 17.65 -6.66
C HIS A 144 3.98 16.33 -6.98
N LEU A 145 3.23 15.71 -6.04
CA LEU A 145 2.50 14.46 -6.30
C LEU A 145 1.29 14.59 -7.24
N ASN A 146 0.84 15.78 -7.57
CA ASN A 146 -0.16 16.00 -8.61
C ASN A 146 0.37 17.01 -9.62
N SER A 147 1.45 16.67 -10.30
CA SER A 147 2.10 17.53 -11.28
C SER A 147 2.36 16.77 -12.58
N ALA A 148 2.53 17.50 -13.70
CA ALA A 148 2.69 16.92 -15.04
C ALA A 148 4.12 16.37 -15.25
N VAL A 149 4.45 15.30 -14.56
CA VAL A 149 5.76 14.63 -14.55
C VAL A 149 5.60 13.12 -14.39
N ALA A 150 6.70 12.38 -14.49
CA ALA A 150 6.69 10.95 -14.25
C ALA A 150 6.44 10.62 -12.77
N HIS A 151 5.61 9.61 -12.53
CA HIS A 151 5.27 9.07 -11.22
C HIS A 151 5.53 7.56 -11.19
N LEU A 152 5.75 7.06 -9.97
CA LEU A 152 6.08 5.67 -9.66
C LEU A 152 5.17 5.15 -8.54
N ILE A 153 4.80 3.88 -8.62
CA ILE A 153 4.21 3.09 -7.54
C ILE A 153 5.11 1.88 -7.33
N GLY A 154 5.39 1.53 -6.09
CA GLY A 154 6.20 0.36 -5.76
C GLY A 154 7.70 0.63 -5.59
N ASP A 155 8.24 1.67 -6.19
CA ASP A 155 9.63 2.08 -6.03
C ASP A 155 9.73 3.55 -5.62
N GLY A 156 10.85 3.93 -5.01
CA GLY A 156 11.06 5.31 -4.65
C GLY A 156 12.35 5.60 -3.86
N THR A 157 12.60 6.89 -3.69
CA THR A 157 13.76 7.41 -2.97
C THR A 157 13.84 6.93 -1.51
N ASN A 158 12.68 6.70 -0.89
CA ASN A 158 12.57 6.25 0.50
C ASN A 158 12.30 4.75 0.66
N GLY A 159 12.49 3.97 -0.39
CA GLY A 159 12.41 2.53 -0.35
C GLY A 159 11.40 1.94 -1.33
N LYS A 160 11.65 0.68 -1.65
CA LYS A 160 10.78 -0.13 -2.50
C LYS A 160 9.67 -0.73 -1.64
N LEU A 161 8.47 -0.79 -2.18
CA LEU A 161 7.39 -1.50 -1.55
C LEU A 161 7.70 -2.99 -1.55
N ASN A 162 7.70 -3.59 -0.37
CA ASN A 162 7.66 -5.02 -0.16
C ASN A 162 6.32 -5.36 0.49
N GLY A 163 5.38 -5.82 -0.31
CA GLY A 163 4.01 -6.01 0.17
C GLY A 163 2.97 -6.16 -0.93
N TYR A 164 1.76 -5.81 -0.60
CA TYR A 164 0.60 -5.97 -1.46
C TYR A 164 -0.20 -4.66 -1.52
N LEU A 165 -0.72 -4.34 -2.70
CA LEU A 165 -1.64 -3.21 -2.93
C LEU A 165 -2.98 -3.71 -3.48
N ALA A 166 -4.06 -3.13 -2.99
CA ALA A 166 -5.40 -3.31 -3.53
C ALA A 166 -6.14 -1.96 -3.55
N GLU A 167 -7.08 -1.80 -4.46
CA GLU A 167 -7.94 -0.61 -4.52
C GLU A 167 -7.13 0.69 -4.45
N ASN A 168 -6.16 0.85 -5.34
CA ASN A 168 -5.33 2.06 -5.36
C ASN A 168 -6.01 3.13 -6.22
N HIS A 169 -6.57 4.14 -5.55
CA HIS A 169 -7.27 5.27 -6.16
C HIS A 169 -6.47 6.56 -6.01
N PHE A 170 -6.41 7.34 -7.07
CA PHE A 170 -5.98 8.73 -7.02
C PHE A 170 -7.09 9.62 -7.58
N ILE A 171 -7.58 10.56 -6.80
CA ILE A 171 -8.66 11.48 -7.18
C ILE A 171 -8.07 12.87 -7.33
N ASP A 172 -8.00 13.36 -8.57
CA ASP A 172 -7.47 14.68 -8.89
C ASP A 172 -8.57 15.74 -8.83
N GLY A 173 -8.42 16.72 -7.95
CA GLY A 173 -9.33 17.84 -7.77
C GLY A 173 -10.25 17.77 -6.56
N GLN A 174 -10.16 16.72 -5.73
CA GLN A 174 -11.00 16.56 -4.53
C GLN A 174 -10.19 16.12 -3.31
N GLN A 175 -10.43 16.77 -2.16
CA GLN A 175 -9.98 16.30 -0.85
C GLN A 175 -11.10 15.48 -0.20
N LEU A 176 -11.03 14.16 -0.34
CA LEU A 176 -12.00 13.23 0.20
C LEU A 176 -11.59 12.72 1.59
N THR A 177 -12.54 12.09 2.27
CA THR A 177 -12.33 11.41 3.55
C THR A 177 -12.41 9.90 3.35
N PRO A 178 -11.96 9.09 4.33
CA PRO A 178 -12.06 7.63 4.25
C PRO A 178 -13.46 7.09 3.98
N ALA A 179 -14.50 7.82 4.39
CA ALA A 179 -15.89 7.44 4.18
C ALA A 179 -16.29 7.29 2.69
N SER A 180 -15.47 7.80 1.76
CA SER A 180 -15.65 7.58 0.32
C SER A 180 -15.20 6.19 -0.13
N PHE A 181 -14.37 5.49 0.64
CA PHE A 181 -13.68 4.26 0.26
C PHE A 181 -13.87 3.11 1.26
N GLY A 182 -14.41 3.40 2.44
CA GLY A 182 -14.60 2.39 3.48
C GLY A 182 -15.61 2.85 4.53
N GLU A 183 -16.04 1.90 5.35
CA GLU A 183 -16.95 2.12 6.47
C GLU A 183 -16.62 1.19 7.64
N THR A 184 -17.15 1.51 8.82
CA THR A 184 -17.09 0.61 9.97
C THR A 184 -18.32 -0.29 9.95
N ASN A 185 -18.11 -1.60 9.86
CA ASN A 185 -19.20 -2.57 9.87
C ASN A 185 -19.83 -2.74 11.26
N SER A 186 -20.86 -3.58 11.36
CA SER A 186 -21.59 -3.84 12.62
C SER A 186 -20.74 -4.49 13.72
N GLN A 187 -19.59 -5.07 13.38
CA GLN A 187 -18.62 -5.65 14.32
C GLN A 187 -17.55 -4.66 14.77
N GLY A 188 -17.61 -3.40 14.30
CA GLY A 188 -16.61 -2.40 14.60
C GLY A 188 -15.32 -2.50 13.78
N VAL A 189 -15.32 -3.28 12.69
CA VAL A 189 -14.18 -3.46 11.79
C VAL A 189 -14.30 -2.50 10.63
N TRP A 190 -13.18 -1.84 10.27
CA TRP A 190 -13.10 -1.02 9.07
C TRP A 190 -13.03 -1.93 7.83
N VAL A 191 -13.94 -1.74 6.89
CA VAL A 191 -14.10 -2.57 5.68
C VAL A 191 -14.22 -1.69 4.44
N PRO A 192 -13.82 -2.18 3.25
CA PRO A 192 -13.93 -1.42 2.01
C PRO A 192 -15.37 -1.26 1.57
N ILE A 193 -15.65 -0.15 0.88
CA ILE A 193 -16.84 0.06 0.07
C ILE A 193 -16.43 0.48 -1.34
N LYS A 194 -17.31 0.26 -2.31
CA LYS A 194 -17.07 0.72 -3.67
C LYS A 194 -17.09 2.24 -3.73
N TYR A 195 -16.05 2.85 -4.30
CA TYR A 195 -16.04 4.28 -4.58
C TYR A 195 -17.09 4.63 -5.65
N THR A 196 -17.92 5.62 -5.36
CA THR A 196 -19.02 6.08 -6.25
C THR A 196 -19.00 7.60 -6.43
N GLY A 197 -17.89 8.25 -6.12
CA GLY A 197 -17.78 9.71 -5.99
C GLY A 197 -17.66 10.50 -7.31
N GLY A 198 -17.84 9.86 -8.48
CA GLY A 198 -17.83 10.55 -9.79
C GLY A 198 -16.45 10.56 -10.45
N SER A 199 -16.13 11.66 -11.17
CA SER A 199 -14.90 11.77 -11.96
C SER A 199 -13.64 11.69 -11.11
N TYR A 200 -12.64 11.00 -11.64
CA TYR A 200 -11.30 10.91 -11.06
C TYR A 200 -10.42 12.14 -11.41
N GLY A 201 -10.83 12.96 -12.38
CA GLY A 201 -10.07 14.11 -12.84
C GLY A 201 -8.94 13.76 -13.81
N ASN A 202 -8.20 14.79 -14.27
CA ASN A 202 -7.24 14.66 -15.38
C ASN A 202 -6.06 13.71 -15.11
N ASN A 203 -5.67 13.52 -13.85
CA ASN A 203 -4.59 12.61 -13.47
C ASN A 203 -5.08 11.43 -12.63
N GLY A 204 -6.36 11.44 -12.27
CA GLY A 204 -6.94 10.41 -11.43
C GLY A 204 -6.94 9.03 -12.09
N TYR A 205 -6.91 7.99 -11.28
CA TYR A 205 -6.91 6.59 -11.71
C TYR A 205 -7.48 5.67 -10.63
N TYR A 206 -7.83 4.47 -11.03
CA TYR A 206 -8.19 3.37 -10.13
C TYR A 206 -7.55 2.07 -10.60
N LEU A 207 -6.58 1.57 -9.85
CA LEU A 207 -5.94 0.29 -10.08
C LEU A 207 -6.63 -0.77 -9.21
N ALA A 208 -7.52 -1.53 -9.82
CA ALA A 208 -8.23 -2.64 -9.17
C ALA A 208 -7.46 -3.97 -9.24
N PHE A 209 -6.40 -4.05 -10.07
CA PHE A 209 -5.57 -5.23 -10.29
C PHE A 209 -6.37 -6.47 -10.74
N GLN A 210 -7.44 -6.28 -11.50
CA GLN A 210 -8.36 -7.36 -11.89
C GLN A 210 -7.87 -8.16 -13.11
N ASP A 211 -7.08 -7.57 -13.98
CA ASP A 211 -6.50 -8.23 -15.15
C ASP A 211 -5.04 -8.60 -14.88
N SER A 212 -4.77 -9.91 -14.72
CA SER A 212 -3.41 -10.41 -14.52
C SER A 212 -2.49 -10.22 -15.73
N SER A 213 -3.03 -9.97 -16.91
CA SER A 213 -2.24 -9.67 -18.12
C SER A 213 -1.86 -8.19 -18.21
N SER A 214 -2.50 -7.33 -17.42
CA SER A 214 -2.30 -5.87 -17.41
C SER A 214 -2.51 -5.29 -16.00
N LEU A 215 -1.54 -5.50 -15.11
CA LEU A 215 -1.62 -5.05 -13.71
C LEU A 215 -1.59 -3.52 -13.55
N GLY A 216 -1.33 -2.78 -14.61
CA GLY A 216 -1.38 -1.32 -14.64
C GLY A 216 -2.68 -0.73 -15.18
N ASP A 217 -3.69 -1.55 -15.52
CA ASP A 217 -4.96 -1.08 -16.08
C ASP A 217 -5.69 -0.14 -15.14
N ASP A 218 -6.08 1.01 -15.67
CA ASP A 218 -6.94 1.99 -15.02
C ASP A 218 -8.42 1.65 -15.24
N THR A 219 -9.08 1.21 -14.20
CA THR A 219 -10.50 0.87 -14.22
C THR A 219 -11.43 2.03 -13.80
N SER A 220 -10.89 3.25 -13.66
CA SER A 220 -11.68 4.45 -13.34
C SER A 220 -12.58 4.89 -14.48
N GLY A 221 -12.27 4.50 -15.72
CA GLY A 221 -12.91 4.95 -16.95
C GLY A 221 -12.24 6.19 -17.57
N GLU A 222 -11.21 6.75 -16.96
CA GLU A 222 -10.47 7.91 -17.50
C GLU A 222 -9.38 7.48 -18.52
N GLY A 223 -9.00 6.19 -18.55
CA GLY A 223 -8.02 5.62 -19.48
C GLY A 223 -6.57 6.00 -19.13
N HIS A 224 -6.28 6.05 -17.85
CA HIS A 224 -5.00 6.47 -17.29
C HIS A 224 -4.14 5.28 -16.86
N ASP A 225 -3.89 4.36 -17.80
CA ASP A 225 -3.12 3.15 -17.56
C ASP A 225 -1.68 3.43 -17.13
N TRP A 226 -1.16 2.54 -16.29
CA TRP A 226 0.20 2.53 -15.81
C TRP A 226 1.00 1.44 -16.53
N THR A 227 2.25 1.72 -16.84
CA THR A 227 3.17 0.72 -17.39
C THR A 227 3.71 -0.12 -16.24
N ALA A 228 3.44 -1.42 -16.29
CA ALA A 228 3.99 -2.39 -15.35
C ALA A 228 5.41 -2.77 -15.78
N ASN A 229 6.35 -2.74 -14.84
CA ASN A 229 7.73 -3.18 -15.02
C ASN A 229 8.02 -4.24 -13.95
N ASN A 230 8.58 -5.38 -14.37
CA ASN A 230 8.91 -6.50 -13.50
C ASN A 230 7.72 -7.03 -12.69
N LEU A 231 6.51 -6.82 -13.17
CA LEU A 231 5.27 -7.39 -12.67
C LEU A 231 4.75 -8.40 -13.69
N ALA A 232 4.39 -9.57 -13.22
CA ALA A 232 3.88 -10.68 -14.02
C ALA A 232 2.48 -11.11 -13.57
N ALA A 233 1.81 -11.95 -14.34
CA ALA A 233 0.49 -12.47 -13.99
C ALA A 233 0.44 -13.18 -12.61
N ALA A 234 1.57 -13.73 -12.16
CA ALA A 234 1.71 -14.37 -10.85
C ALA A 234 1.69 -13.37 -9.67
N ASP A 235 1.87 -12.07 -9.93
CA ASP A 235 1.80 -11.03 -8.92
C ASP A 235 0.37 -10.56 -8.65
N GLN A 236 -0.59 -10.96 -9.49
CA GLN A 236 -1.99 -10.90 -9.10
C GLN A 236 -2.29 -12.05 -8.13
N VAL A 237 -2.74 -11.71 -6.95
CA VAL A 237 -3.01 -12.69 -5.89
C VAL A 237 -4.40 -12.48 -5.28
N THR A 238 -4.95 -13.54 -4.67
CA THR A 238 -6.26 -13.51 -4.01
C THR A 238 -6.21 -13.07 -2.55
N ASP A 239 -5.01 -12.80 -2.01
CA ASP A 239 -4.87 -12.13 -0.71
C ASP A 239 -5.35 -10.69 -0.85
N SER A 240 -6.41 -10.33 -0.16
CA SER A 240 -7.06 -9.02 -0.28
C SER A 240 -7.63 -8.55 1.06
N PRO A 241 -8.02 -7.30 1.21
CA PRO A 241 -8.65 -6.80 2.43
C PRO A 241 -9.90 -7.58 2.86
N THR A 242 -10.63 -8.16 1.92
CA THR A 242 -11.84 -8.97 2.18
C THR A 242 -11.57 -10.46 2.23
N ASN A 243 -10.37 -10.90 1.84
CA ASN A 243 -9.92 -12.29 1.87
C ASN A 243 -8.46 -12.37 2.37
N ASN A 244 -8.22 -11.90 3.61
CA ASN A 244 -6.88 -11.80 4.17
C ASN A 244 -6.25 -13.18 4.41
N MET A 245 -5.14 -13.45 3.71
CA MET A 245 -4.42 -14.72 3.77
C MET A 245 -3.18 -14.64 4.66
N PRO A 246 -2.78 -15.76 5.28
CA PRO A 246 -1.53 -15.81 6.05
C PRO A 246 -0.32 -15.74 5.14
N VAL A 247 0.69 -15.00 5.57
CA VAL A 247 2.04 -15.00 5.01
C VAL A 247 3.02 -15.42 6.09
N LEU A 248 4.29 -15.67 5.74
CA LEU A 248 5.33 -15.93 6.72
C LEU A 248 5.66 -14.64 7.50
N ASN A 249 5.82 -14.76 8.81
CA ASN A 249 5.95 -13.61 9.70
C ASN A 249 7.41 -13.14 9.79
N PRO A 250 7.76 -11.95 9.30
CA PRO A 250 9.12 -11.43 9.36
C PRO A 250 9.60 -11.17 10.79
N LEU A 251 8.68 -10.97 11.73
CA LEU A 251 8.99 -10.74 13.15
C LEU A 251 9.15 -12.06 13.93
N SER A 252 8.81 -13.20 13.34
CA SER A 252 8.89 -14.52 13.99
C SER A 252 9.50 -15.56 13.06
N LYS A 253 10.75 -15.32 12.69
CA LYS A 253 11.56 -16.23 11.86
C LYS A 253 12.94 -16.42 12.45
N GLY A 254 13.60 -17.53 12.11
CA GLY A 254 15.00 -17.78 12.39
C GLY A 254 15.93 -16.96 11.46
N THR A 255 17.14 -17.48 11.26
CA THR A 255 18.22 -16.79 10.53
C THR A 255 18.05 -16.76 9.00
N GLY A 256 17.05 -17.46 8.45
CA GLY A 256 16.78 -17.47 7.01
C GLY A 256 16.19 -16.16 6.49
N THR A 257 16.03 -16.09 5.18
CA THR A 257 15.45 -14.95 4.46
C THR A 257 14.03 -15.24 4.00
N LEU A 258 13.19 -14.23 4.00
CA LEU A 258 11.87 -14.23 3.38
C LEU A 258 11.93 -13.51 2.05
N SER A 259 11.21 -14.01 1.07
CA SER A 259 11.08 -13.46 -0.28
C SER A 259 9.68 -13.71 -0.82
N ASP A 260 9.42 -13.27 -2.04
CA ASP A 260 8.17 -13.50 -2.76
C ASP A 260 6.94 -13.01 -1.96
N GLY A 261 7.02 -11.77 -1.42
CA GLY A 261 5.94 -11.23 -0.57
C GLY A 261 5.73 -12.01 0.73
N ASN A 262 6.79 -12.54 1.32
CA ASN A 262 6.78 -13.42 2.50
C ASN A 262 6.07 -14.78 2.25
N LEU A 263 6.02 -15.24 1.02
CA LEU A 263 5.50 -16.57 0.68
C LEU A 263 6.60 -17.63 0.59
N GLU A 264 7.86 -17.21 0.49
CA GLU A 264 9.02 -18.09 0.43
C GLU A 264 9.96 -17.88 1.63
N TYR A 265 10.55 -18.97 2.12
CA TYR A 265 11.56 -18.95 3.17
C TYR A 265 12.77 -19.76 2.75
N THR A 266 13.91 -19.10 2.66
CA THR A 266 15.20 -19.73 2.42
C THR A 266 15.97 -19.86 3.72
N GLY A 267 16.17 -21.10 4.18
CA GLY A 267 16.96 -21.41 5.37
C GLY A 267 18.46 -21.23 5.17
N VAL A 268 19.21 -21.18 6.24
CA VAL A 268 20.68 -21.12 6.22
C VAL A 268 21.23 -22.53 6.23
N SER A 269 22.18 -22.85 5.32
CA SER A 269 22.84 -24.16 5.24
C SER A 269 23.49 -24.55 6.58
N GLY A 270 23.29 -25.80 6.98
CA GLY A 270 23.89 -26.41 8.18
C GLY A 270 23.18 -26.08 9.49
N ASN A 271 22.10 -25.32 9.49
CA ASN A 271 21.33 -24.97 10.69
C ASN A 271 19.84 -25.21 10.51
N TRP A 272 19.18 -25.72 11.56
CA TRP A 272 17.73 -25.68 11.64
C TRP A 272 17.27 -24.24 11.82
N SER A 273 16.41 -23.79 10.93
CA SER A 273 15.76 -22.50 11.05
C SER A 273 14.27 -22.62 10.74
N ASN A 274 13.48 -21.71 11.26
CA ASN A 274 12.03 -21.76 11.11
C ASN A 274 11.47 -20.41 10.68
N ALA A 275 10.26 -20.44 10.14
CA ALA A 275 9.39 -19.28 9.98
C ALA A 275 7.98 -19.69 10.44
N ARG A 276 7.24 -18.72 10.98
CA ARG A 276 5.86 -18.91 11.42
C ARG A 276 4.93 -18.16 10.47
N LEU A 277 3.70 -18.65 10.35
CA LEU A 277 2.65 -17.89 9.65
C LEU A 277 2.18 -16.71 10.51
N THR A 278 1.66 -15.70 9.86
CA THR A 278 1.08 -14.51 10.50
C THR A 278 -0.27 -14.78 11.14
N LEU A 279 -1.01 -15.78 10.65
CA LEU A 279 -2.31 -16.17 11.18
C LEU A 279 -2.24 -17.58 11.78
N LEU A 280 -2.97 -17.78 12.87
CA LEU A 280 -3.13 -19.09 13.50
C LEU A 280 -4.20 -19.91 12.79
N VAL A 281 -4.02 -21.23 12.80
CA VAL A 281 -5.09 -22.16 12.37
C VAL A 281 -6.21 -22.11 13.41
N PRO A 282 -7.45 -21.81 13.02
CA PRO A 282 -8.56 -21.77 13.97
C PRO A 282 -8.84 -23.14 14.59
N ASP A 283 -9.36 -23.14 15.83
CA ASP A 283 -9.66 -24.37 16.61
C ASP A 283 -10.78 -25.22 16.00
N THR A 284 -11.58 -24.64 15.11
CA THR A 284 -12.73 -25.30 14.50
C THR A 284 -12.67 -25.21 12.97
N GLY A 285 -13.26 -26.19 12.30
CA GLY A 285 -13.30 -26.27 10.85
C GLY A 285 -12.27 -27.24 10.27
N LYS A 286 -12.21 -27.30 8.95
CA LYS A 286 -11.22 -28.07 8.19
C LYS A 286 -10.33 -27.10 7.44
N TRP A 287 -9.04 -27.18 7.65
CA TRP A 287 -8.06 -26.28 7.10
C TRP A 287 -7.04 -27.06 6.27
N ALA A 288 -6.57 -26.46 5.19
CA ALA A 288 -5.51 -27.01 4.36
C ALA A 288 -4.39 -25.98 4.23
N LEU A 289 -3.17 -26.40 4.47
CA LEU A 289 -1.95 -25.65 4.18
C LEU A 289 -1.22 -26.35 3.05
N ARG A 290 -0.91 -25.64 1.96
CA ARG A 290 -0.07 -26.16 0.89
C ARG A 290 1.30 -25.54 1.01
N MET A 291 2.34 -26.38 1.04
CA MET A 291 3.73 -25.98 1.00
C MET A 291 4.43 -26.72 -0.14
N LYS A 292 5.43 -26.06 -0.73
CA LYS A 292 6.28 -26.64 -1.76
C LYS A 292 7.73 -26.50 -1.30
N SER A 293 8.50 -27.59 -1.31
CA SER A 293 9.97 -27.52 -1.23
C SER A 293 10.53 -27.24 -2.60
N ALA A 294 11.41 -26.27 -2.70
CA ALA A 294 12.15 -26.01 -3.93
C ALA A 294 13.25 -27.04 -4.17
N ASP A 295 13.72 -27.71 -3.10
CA ASP A 295 14.89 -28.60 -3.14
C ASP A 295 14.51 -30.04 -2.77
N SER A 296 14.96 -31.03 -3.53
CA SER A 296 14.68 -32.44 -3.30
C SER A 296 15.42 -33.06 -2.11
N TYR A 297 16.38 -32.34 -1.51
CA TYR A 297 17.23 -32.82 -0.42
C TYR A 297 16.99 -32.15 0.94
N GLN A 298 16.00 -31.28 1.05
CA GLN A 298 15.74 -30.53 2.27
C GLN A 298 14.75 -31.29 3.19
N GLN A 299 15.04 -31.34 4.48
CA GLN A 299 14.09 -31.79 5.49
C GLN A 299 13.24 -30.62 5.93
N ILE A 300 11.94 -30.70 5.69
CA ILE A 300 10.95 -29.72 6.16
C ILE A 300 10.16 -30.36 7.29
N LEU A 301 10.17 -29.69 8.44
CA LEU A 301 9.29 -30.03 9.56
C LEU A 301 8.16 -29.00 9.61
N VAL A 302 6.93 -29.50 9.54
CA VAL A 302 5.73 -28.69 9.69
C VAL A 302 5.08 -29.04 11.00
N GLY A 303 4.77 -28.07 11.81
CA GLY A 303 4.14 -28.26 13.09
C GLY A 303 3.15 -27.15 13.41
N LEU A 304 2.16 -27.46 14.22
CA LEU A 304 1.30 -26.47 14.87
C LEU A 304 1.96 -26.11 16.19
N CYS A 305 2.14 -24.79 16.43
CA CYS A 305 2.53 -24.29 17.74
C CYS A 305 1.25 -23.99 18.53
N ALA A 306 1.14 -24.58 19.72
CA ALA A 306 0.11 -24.24 20.70
C ALA A 306 0.46 -22.95 21.43
#